data_681eb3720b575ca1260fd4b1fa311f9d
#
_entry.id   681eb3720b575ca1260fd4b1fa311f9d
#
_cell.length_a   1.000
_cell.length_b   1.000
_cell.length_c   1.000
_cell.angle_alpha   90.00
_cell.angle_beta   90.00
_cell.angle_gamma   90.00
#
_symmetry.space_group_name_H-M   'P 1'
#
loop_
_entity.id
_entity.type
_entity.pdbx_description
1 polymer ?
#
loop_
_entity_poly.entity_id
_entity_poly.type
_entity_poly.pdbx_seq_one_letter_code
_entity_poly.pdbx_strand_id
1 'polypeptide(L)'
;MANILSRLIFTWFLMSLGLWKLSEKMHWEKRWMAWVPGLRYYALADSMEMRAEGIGCGVLEILYYLISLSPFAFDGNRQLVVEALIALAVVVALYVYRIRIFMRLILLFNLKRRWLIFWLLAEWVTLLFLGFDKRYQPHPEVSFQTGWEAGMEPAQITGVSDAMNAATASRKGLSVLLRERTVKHLGKKQYLLKDIAMNIPNGSLVLLLGGSGAGKTTFMNAIIGYEKADADIYLNGTNIYKQYSQMKYRIGFVTQMNLVRTHDTVFRTISDAAKLRMPLQIRAEERNKRVGEVMDFLGLTPVASGLVSKMSGGQLRRISIAIELVSDPDLFVLDEPDSGLDGVIARELFEKLKEISETGKIVIVITHTPDRVIDLFDKVIILAKDSGRVGRLAFYGSPDEAKEFFGRDSMEDIVQCVNRSEEGGEGLADEYIEKYARSRIDSSTGKNTPQGSETAEKPAEHSPEEAEEKSSDDQAEEAEEDVSADDQMREEVSSDEE
;
A
#
# COMPACT_ATOMS: atom_id res chain seq x y z
N MET A 1 -30.89 50.68 7.73
CA MET A 1 -31.43 49.32 7.99
C MET A 1 -31.71 48.53 6.70
N ALA A 2 -32.47 49.05 5.73
CA ALA A 2 -32.80 48.29 4.49
C ALA A 2 -31.58 47.76 3.71
N ASN A 3 -30.51 48.54 3.56
CA ASN A 3 -29.29 48.12 2.85
C ASN A 3 -28.48 47.01 3.57
N ILE A 4 -28.57 46.90 4.88
CA ILE A 4 -27.90 45.85 5.66
C ILE A 4 -28.70 44.56 5.55
N LEU A 5 -30.02 44.65 5.67
CA LEU A 5 -30.93 43.52 5.57
C LEU A 5 -30.88 42.89 4.17
N SER A 6 -30.85 43.69 3.10
CA SER A 6 -30.73 43.20 1.73
C SER A 6 -29.39 42.47 1.48
N ARG A 7 -28.29 42.97 2.02
CA ARG A 7 -26.97 42.33 1.95
C ARG A 7 -26.94 40.99 2.70
N LEU A 8 -27.52 40.93 3.88
CA LEU A 8 -27.63 39.70 4.68
C LEU A 8 -28.47 38.65 3.97
N ILE A 9 -29.62 39.01 3.39
CA ILE A 9 -30.47 38.10 2.62
C ILE A 9 -29.75 37.61 1.37
N PHE A 10 -29.02 38.48 0.67
CA PHE A 10 -28.29 38.12 -0.53
C PHE A 10 -27.13 37.15 -0.25
N THR A 11 -26.32 37.44 0.78
CA THR A 11 -25.22 36.54 1.17
C THR A 11 -25.74 35.20 1.70
N TRP A 12 -26.84 35.20 2.46
CA TRP A 12 -27.51 33.99 2.91
C TRP A 12 -28.00 33.15 1.74
N PHE A 13 -28.66 33.74 0.75
CA PHE A 13 -29.16 33.05 -0.44
C PHE A 13 -28.01 32.41 -1.23
N LEU A 14 -26.95 33.14 -1.52
CA LEU A 14 -25.81 32.64 -2.29
C LEU A 14 -25.09 31.49 -1.55
N MET A 15 -24.97 31.60 -0.26
CA MET A 15 -24.36 30.55 0.58
C MET A 15 -25.20 29.28 0.62
N SER A 16 -26.53 29.44 0.78
CA SER A 16 -27.46 28.28 0.73
C SER A 16 -27.47 27.62 -0.62
N LEU A 17 -27.40 28.37 -1.71
CA LEU A 17 -27.31 27.87 -3.08
C LEU A 17 -26.01 27.05 -3.30
N GLY A 18 -24.88 27.58 -2.81
CA GLY A 18 -23.58 26.87 -2.87
C GLY A 18 -23.62 25.55 -2.10
N LEU A 19 -24.13 25.56 -0.87
CA LEU A 19 -24.28 24.38 -0.03
C LEU A 19 -25.27 23.36 -0.61
N TRP A 20 -26.36 23.82 -1.20
CA TRP A 20 -27.33 22.95 -1.87
C TRP A 20 -26.71 22.22 -3.07
N LYS A 21 -25.93 22.91 -3.91
CA LYS A 21 -25.19 22.30 -5.02
C LYS A 21 -24.09 21.37 -4.55
N LEU A 22 -23.41 21.71 -3.45
CA LEU A 22 -22.40 20.87 -2.84
C LEU A 22 -23.02 19.58 -2.28
N SER A 23 -24.20 19.67 -1.63
CA SER A 23 -24.97 18.53 -1.15
C SER A 23 -25.45 17.63 -2.29
N GLU A 24 -25.74 18.20 -3.47
CA GLU A 24 -26.08 17.44 -4.68
C GLU A 24 -24.88 16.61 -5.16
N LYS A 25 -23.67 17.18 -5.19
CA LYS A 25 -22.44 16.48 -5.53
C LYS A 25 -22.08 15.37 -4.54
N MET A 26 -22.46 15.53 -3.29
CA MET A 26 -22.23 14.56 -2.21
C MET A 26 -23.37 13.53 -2.10
N HIS A 27 -24.35 13.52 -3.02
CA HIS A 27 -25.51 12.61 -3.04
C HIS A 27 -26.32 12.58 -1.74
N TRP A 28 -26.37 13.72 -1.02
CA TRP A 28 -27.07 13.79 0.25
C TRP A 28 -28.59 13.94 0.06
N GLU A 29 -29.38 13.09 0.71
CA GLU A 29 -30.83 13.00 0.47
C GLU A 29 -31.60 14.25 0.94
N LYS A 30 -31.20 14.86 2.07
CA LYS A 30 -31.94 15.95 2.71
C LYS A 30 -31.44 17.33 2.29
N ARG A 31 -31.27 17.58 0.99
CA ARG A 31 -30.70 18.81 0.41
C ARG A 31 -31.42 20.10 0.82
N TRP A 32 -32.71 20.02 1.16
CA TRP A 32 -33.50 21.17 1.60
C TRP A 32 -32.96 21.84 2.88
N MET A 33 -32.24 21.09 3.72
CA MET A 33 -31.63 21.63 4.94
C MET A 33 -30.61 22.73 4.66
N ALA A 34 -30.00 22.78 3.47
CA ALA A 34 -29.09 23.85 3.05
C ALA A 34 -29.76 25.25 3.06
N TRP A 35 -31.08 25.29 3.00
CA TRP A 35 -31.88 26.55 2.98
C TRP A 35 -32.35 26.98 4.36
N VAL A 36 -32.16 26.16 5.39
CA VAL A 36 -32.64 26.47 6.74
C VAL A 36 -31.48 26.93 7.61
N PRO A 37 -31.52 28.17 8.18
CA PRO A 37 -30.52 28.62 9.15
C PRO A 37 -30.37 27.62 10.30
N GLY A 38 -29.15 27.36 10.73
CA GLY A 38 -28.84 26.38 11.75
C GLY A 38 -28.78 24.93 11.25
N LEU A 39 -29.46 24.57 10.16
CA LEU A 39 -29.40 23.21 9.59
C LEU A 39 -28.43 23.09 8.40
N ARG A 40 -28.07 24.18 7.76
CA ARG A 40 -27.25 24.17 6.53
C ARG A 40 -25.85 23.59 6.73
N TYR A 41 -25.16 23.93 7.82
CA TYR A 41 -23.88 23.35 8.16
C TYR A 41 -24.01 21.97 8.81
N TYR A 42 -25.11 21.72 9.50
CA TYR A 42 -25.45 20.36 9.97
C TYR A 42 -25.54 19.39 8.80
N ALA A 43 -26.24 19.77 7.74
CA ALA A 43 -26.37 18.97 6.53
C ALA A 43 -25.02 18.58 5.94
N LEU A 44 -24.14 19.57 5.78
CA LEU A 44 -22.78 19.34 5.27
C LEU A 44 -21.94 18.49 6.23
N ALA A 45 -22.03 18.75 7.53
CA ALA A 45 -21.29 18.02 8.55
C ALA A 45 -21.79 16.57 8.70
N ASP A 46 -23.09 16.33 8.64
CA ASP A 46 -23.68 14.99 8.72
C ASP A 46 -23.24 14.10 7.54
N SER A 47 -23.15 14.67 6.33
CA SER A 47 -22.63 13.95 5.16
C SER A 47 -21.16 13.58 5.27
N MET A 48 -20.40 14.19 6.20
CA MET A 48 -18.99 13.92 6.51
C MET A 48 -18.77 13.25 7.87
N GLU A 49 -19.84 12.75 8.51
CA GLU A 49 -19.85 12.11 9.85
C GLU A 49 -19.37 13.02 10.99
N MET A 50 -19.53 14.30 10.85
CA MET A 50 -19.20 15.32 11.85
C MET A 50 -20.47 15.83 12.54
N ARG A 51 -21.37 14.95 12.99
CA ARG A 51 -22.67 15.32 13.55
C ARG A 51 -22.58 16.26 14.74
N ALA A 52 -21.63 16.01 15.64
CA ALA A 52 -21.45 16.84 16.84
C ALA A 52 -21.04 18.26 16.47
N GLU A 53 -20.11 18.42 15.52
CA GLU A 53 -19.67 19.70 15.00
C GLU A 53 -20.82 20.41 14.23
N GLY A 54 -21.59 19.63 13.48
CA GLY A 54 -22.76 20.13 12.76
C GLY A 54 -23.84 20.68 13.68
N ILE A 55 -24.17 19.96 14.75
CA ILE A 55 -25.12 20.40 15.80
C ILE A 55 -24.58 21.67 16.48
N GLY A 56 -23.31 21.64 16.91
CA GLY A 56 -22.68 22.80 17.56
C GLY A 56 -22.69 24.04 16.68
N CYS A 57 -22.35 23.88 15.39
CA CYS A 57 -22.41 24.98 14.43
C CYS A 57 -23.84 25.51 14.26
N GLY A 58 -24.83 24.62 14.15
CA GLY A 58 -26.24 25.01 13.99
C GLY A 58 -26.81 25.75 15.19
N VAL A 59 -26.53 25.29 16.40
CA VAL A 59 -26.95 25.95 17.64
C VAL A 59 -26.32 27.35 17.76
N LEU A 60 -25.02 27.47 17.52
CA LEU A 60 -24.32 28.75 17.56
C LEU A 60 -24.78 29.69 16.47
N GLU A 61 -25.14 29.19 15.30
CA GLU A 61 -25.69 30.00 14.22
C GLU A 61 -27.07 30.60 14.59
N ILE A 62 -27.95 29.80 15.18
CA ILE A 62 -29.25 30.25 15.69
C ILE A 62 -29.04 31.30 16.80
N LEU A 63 -28.13 31.02 17.74
CA LEU A 63 -27.81 31.94 18.81
C LEU A 63 -27.27 33.29 18.27
N TYR A 64 -26.40 33.23 17.25
CA TYR A 64 -25.92 34.46 16.56
C TYR A 64 -27.05 35.27 15.95
N TYR A 65 -28.02 34.63 15.28
CA TYR A 65 -29.18 35.34 14.74
C TYR A 65 -30.08 35.90 15.82
N LEU A 66 -30.31 35.21 16.94
CA LEU A 66 -31.08 35.71 18.08
C LEU A 66 -30.43 36.95 18.70
N ILE A 67 -29.11 36.92 18.89
CA ILE A 67 -28.38 38.11 19.41
C ILE A 67 -28.45 39.26 18.40
N SER A 68 -28.30 38.98 17.09
CA SER A 68 -28.31 40.02 16.04
C SER A 68 -29.68 40.65 15.79
N LEU A 69 -30.76 39.91 16.06
CA LEU A 69 -32.14 40.39 15.89
C LEU A 69 -32.76 40.96 17.18
N SER A 70 -32.06 40.79 18.31
CA SER A 70 -32.54 41.30 19.60
C SER A 70 -32.61 42.82 19.59
N PRO A 71 -33.79 43.40 19.83
CA PRO A 71 -33.99 44.87 19.86
C PRO A 71 -33.61 45.44 21.23
N PHE A 72 -32.66 44.86 21.95
CA PHE A 72 -32.28 45.38 23.27
C PHE A 72 -31.75 46.81 23.12
N ALA A 73 -32.59 47.72 23.54
CA ALA A 73 -32.27 49.14 23.70
C ALA A 73 -31.16 49.23 24.74
N PHE A 74 -30.01 49.65 24.29
CA PHE A 74 -28.78 49.81 25.07
C PHE A 74 -28.98 50.99 26.04
N ASP A 75 -29.21 50.66 27.30
CA ASP A 75 -29.19 51.62 28.39
C ASP A 75 -28.00 51.27 29.32
N GLY A 76 -26.87 51.91 29.03
CA GLY A 76 -25.67 51.86 29.86
C GLY A 76 -24.41 51.17 29.23
N ASN A 77 -23.28 51.92 29.30
CA ASN A 77 -21.98 51.54 28.70
C ASN A 77 -21.43 50.16 29.13
N ARG A 78 -21.79 49.64 30.33
CA ARG A 78 -21.27 48.33 30.83
C ARG A 78 -21.99 47.13 30.21
N GLN A 79 -23.29 47.24 29.98
CA GLN A 79 -24.08 46.18 29.34
C GLN A 79 -23.68 46.01 27.87
N LEU A 80 -23.41 47.08 27.15
CA LEU A 80 -22.88 47.08 25.78
C LEU A 80 -21.59 46.29 25.63
N VAL A 81 -20.66 46.42 26.55
CA VAL A 81 -19.38 45.73 26.53
C VAL A 81 -19.56 44.22 26.76
N VAL A 82 -20.42 43.83 27.70
CA VAL A 82 -20.68 42.42 28.01
C VAL A 82 -21.37 41.70 26.82
N GLU A 83 -22.39 42.34 26.23
CA GLU A 83 -23.09 41.79 25.07
C GLU A 83 -22.17 41.70 23.84
N ALA A 84 -21.31 42.68 23.60
CA ALA A 84 -20.31 42.64 22.54
C ALA A 84 -19.29 41.52 22.76
N LEU A 85 -18.87 41.26 24.00
CA LEU A 85 -17.98 40.15 24.33
C LEU A 85 -18.66 38.80 24.14
N ILE A 86 -19.93 38.65 24.53
CA ILE A 86 -20.71 37.42 24.32
C ILE A 86 -20.89 37.21 22.81
N ALA A 87 -21.27 38.20 22.04
CA ALA A 87 -21.41 38.12 20.60
C ALA A 87 -20.10 37.74 19.92
N LEU A 88 -18.99 38.33 20.35
CA LEU A 88 -17.65 37.98 19.86
C LEU A 88 -17.30 36.52 20.18
N ALA A 89 -17.55 36.03 21.39
CA ALA A 89 -17.31 34.66 21.79
C ALA A 89 -18.11 33.65 20.93
N VAL A 90 -19.40 33.96 20.68
CA VAL A 90 -20.25 33.14 19.80
C VAL A 90 -19.74 33.13 18.38
N VAL A 91 -19.30 34.24 17.82
CA VAL A 91 -18.72 34.33 16.48
C VAL A 91 -17.43 33.52 16.39
N VAL A 92 -16.54 33.67 17.35
CA VAL A 92 -15.28 32.89 17.39
C VAL A 92 -15.56 31.39 17.46
N ALA A 93 -16.45 30.96 18.34
CA ALA A 93 -16.84 29.55 18.46
C ALA A 93 -17.46 29.02 17.16
N LEU A 94 -18.34 29.80 16.52
CA LEU A 94 -18.96 29.47 15.23
C LEU A 94 -17.91 29.26 14.13
N TYR A 95 -16.94 30.18 14.04
CA TYR A 95 -15.85 30.02 13.06
C TYR A 95 -14.95 28.84 13.35
N VAL A 96 -14.68 28.47 14.60
CA VAL A 96 -13.92 27.26 14.96
C VAL A 96 -14.61 26.02 14.41
N TYR A 97 -15.93 25.86 14.62
CA TYR A 97 -16.69 24.73 14.08
C TYR A 97 -16.72 24.73 12.55
N ARG A 98 -16.95 25.87 11.92
CA ARG A 98 -16.97 26.01 10.46
C ARG A 98 -15.60 25.69 9.83
N ILE A 99 -14.49 26.13 10.44
CA ILE A 99 -13.13 25.78 10.00
C ILE A 99 -12.92 24.26 10.05
N ARG A 100 -13.33 23.60 11.13
CA ARG A 100 -13.23 22.13 11.25
C ARG A 100 -14.01 21.42 10.14
N ILE A 101 -15.25 21.83 9.88
CA ILE A 101 -16.08 21.27 8.81
C ILE A 101 -15.43 21.53 7.45
N PHE A 102 -14.92 22.76 7.21
CA PHE A 102 -14.28 23.08 5.93
C PHE A 102 -12.94 22.38 5.73
N MET A 103 -12.16 22.16 6.78
CA MET A 103 -10.93 21.34 6.71
C MET A 103 -11.23 19.90 6.27
N ARG A 104 -12.34 19.35 6.71
CA ARG A 104 -12.80 18.03 6.26
C ARG A 104 -13.22 18.06 4.79
N LEU A 105 -13.89 19.13 4.37
CA LEU A 105 -14.27 19.35 2.97
C LEU A 105 -13.03 19.48 2.06
N ILE A 106 -11.98 20.19 2.50
CA ILE A 106 -10.69 20.27 1.79
C ILE A 106 -10.13 18.86 1.52
N LEU A 107 -10.17 17.98 2.51
CA LEU A 107 -9.73 16.60 2.37
C LEU A 107 -10.60 15.81 1.40
N LEU A 108 -11.92 15.94 1.51
CA LEU A 108 -12.90 15.24 0.66
C LEU A 108 -12.76 15.59 -0.83
N PHE A 109 -12.48 16.86 -1.13
CA PHE A 109 -12.34 17.36 -2.50
C PHE A 109 -10.88 17.44 -2.97
N ASN A 110 -9.92 16.90 -2.18
CA ASN A 110 -8.48 16.96 -2.44
C ASN A 110 -7.97 18.38 -2.78
N LEU A 111 -8.45 19.36 -2.05
CA LEU A 111 -8.09 20.75 -2.26
C LEU A 111 -6.75 21.09 -1.58
N LYS A 112 -6.01 22.05 -2.14
CA LYS A 112 -4.80 22.56 -1.50
C LYS A 112 -5.18 23.39 -0.26
N ARG A 113 -4.37 23.33 0.82
CA ARG A 113 -4.63 24.07 2.08
C ARG A 113 -4.86 25.58 1.90
N ARG A 114 -4.34 26.20 0.84
CA ARG A 114 -4.59 27.61 0.50
C ARG A 114 -6.08 27.92 0.27
N TRP A 115 -6.94 26.95 -0.03
CA TRP A 115 -8.39 27.13 -0.13
C TRP A 115 -9.03 27.58 1.18
N LEU A 116 -8.42 27.27 2.33
CA LEU A 116 -8.86 27.77 3.62
C LEU A 116 -8.80 29.31 3.70
N ILE A 117 -7.77 29.93 3.09
CA ILE A 117 -7.62 31.38 3.06
C ILE A 117 -8.74 31.98 2.21
N PHE A 118 -9.03 31.44 1.03
CA PHE A 118 -10.12 31.89 0.19
C PHE A 118 -11.48 31.77 0.88
N TRP A 119 -11.69 30.65 1.59
CA TRP A 119 -12.91 30.44 2.35
C TRP A 119 -13.05 31.40 3.52
N LEU A 120 -12.00 31.71 4.27
CA LEU A 120 -12.02 32.68 5.35
C LEU A 120 -12.33 34.09 4.85
N LEU A 121 -11.84 34.48 3.66
CA LEU A 121 -12.06 35.80 3.09
C LEU A 121 -13.44 35.94 2.43
N ALA A 122 -13.92 34.88 1.78
CA ALA A 122 -15.16 34.89 1.00
C ALA A 122 -15.84 33.50 1.00
N GLU A 123 -16.41 33.16 2.15
CA GLU A 123 -17.05 31.85 2.38
C GLU A 123 -18.09 31.50 1.31
N TRP A 124 -19.03 32.43 1.03
CA TRP A 124 -20.11 32.23 0.06
C TRP A 124 -19.60 32.05 -1.39
N VAL A 125 -18.54 32.79 -1.76
CA VAL A 125 -17.91 32.62 -3.09
C VAL A 125 -17.27 31.24 -3.23
N THR A 126 -16.55 30.83 -2.19
CA THR A 126 -15.88 29.52 -2.16
C THR A 126 -16.88 28.37 -2.26
N LEU A 127 -17.98 28.42 -1.51
CA LEU A 127 -19.03 27.42 -1.55
C LEU A 127 -19.76 27.36 -2.90
N LEU A 128 -20.03 28.52 -3.52
CA LEU A 128 -20.58 28.56 -4.89
C LEU A 128 -19.61 27.93 -5.89
N PHE A 129 -18.35 28.32 -5.83
CA PHE A 129 -17.35 27.81 -6.75
C PHE A 129 -17.20 26.29 -6.63
N LEU A 130 -17.06 25.76 -5.42
CA LEU A 130 -17.00 24.33 -5.18
C LEU A 130 -18.29 23.59 -5.56
N GLY A 131 -19.44 24.25 -5.37
CA GLY A 131 -20.74 23.68 -5.74
C GLY A 131 -20.97 23.57 -7.25
N PHE A 132 -20.64 24.59 -8.02
CA PHE A 132 -20.97 24.66 -9.44
C PHE A 132 -19.86 24.20 -10.39
N ASP A 133 -18.59 24.36 -10.04
CA ASP A 133 -17.47 23.98 -10.90
C ASP A 133 -17.32 22.46 -10.97
N LYS A 134 -17.53 21.88 -12.15
CA LYS A 134 -17.46 20.44 -12.41
C LYS A 134 -16.07 19.83 -12.18
N ARG A 135 -15.01 20.65 -12.13
CA ARG A 135 -13.64 20.19 -11.87
C ARG A 135 -13.45 19.75 -10.42
N TYR A 136 -14.25 20.26 -9.51
CA TYR A 136 -14.23 19.89 -8.10
C TYR A 136 -15.36 18.90 -7.82
N GLN A 137 -15.02 17.63 -7.82
CA GLN A 137 -15.91 16.56 -7.41
C GLN A 137 -15.40 15.95 -6.11
N PRO A 138 -16.29 15.51 -5.21
CA PRO A 138 -15.86 14.66 -4.12
C PRO A 138 -15.21 13.45 -4.77
N HIS A 139 -14.07 13.00 -4.25
CA HIS A 139 -13.37 11.86 -4.84
C HIS A 139 -14.29 10.63 -4.83
N PRO A 140 -14.62 10.05 -5.99
CA PRO A 140 -15.53 8.89 -6.07
C PRO A 140 -14.90 7.63 -5.46
N GLU A 141 -13.59 7.61 -5.29
CA GLU A 141 -12.84 6.51 -4.65
C GLU A 141 -12.97 6.46 -3.14
N VAL A 142 -13.73 7.40 -2.60
CA VAL A 142 -14.20 7.35 -1.26
C VAL A 142 -15.59 6.68 -1.19
N SER A 143 -16.13 6.13 -2.25
CA SER A 143 -17.30 5.26 -2.21
C SER A 143 -16.87 3.80 -2.34
N PHE A 144 -16.89 3.06 -1.22
CA PHE A 144 -16.90 1.62 -1.27
C PHE A 144 -18.23 1.17 -1.82
N GLN A 145 -18.25 0.77 -3.06
CA GLN A 145 -19.28 -0.11 -3.55
C GLN A 145 -18.88 -1.53 -3.21
N THR A 146 -19.49 -2.06 -2.18
CA THR A 146 -19.69 -3.50 -2.05
C THR A 146 -20.53 -3.94 -3.23
N GLY A 147 -19.94 -4.69 -4.16
CA GLY A 147 -20.66 -5.15 -5.34
C GLY A 147 -20.48 -4.19 -6.51
N TRP A 148 -19.51 -4.45 -7.22
CA TRP A 148 -19.00 -3.76 -8.35
C TRP A 148 -19.73 -4.18 -9.63
N GLU A 149 -20.40 -3.23 -10.26
CA GLU A 149 -20.62 -3.17 -11.70
C GLU A 149 -20.82 -1.71 -12.12
N ALA A 150 -19.79 -1.09 -12.67
CA ALA A 150 -19.99 0.04 -13.58
C ALA A 150 -18.75 0.16 -14.47
N GLY A 151 -18.94 -0.13 -15.74
CA GLY A 151 -17.98 0.12 -16.78
C GLY A 151 -17.66 1.60 -16.90
N MET A 152 -16.36 1.93 -16.91
CA MET A 152 -15.86 3.19 -17.41
C MET A 152 -15.08 2.92 -18.69
N GLU A 153 -15.51 3.52 -19.79
CA GLU A 153 -14.76 3.57 -21.03
C GLU A 153 -13.45 4.37 -20.85
N PRO A 154 -12.32 3.90 -21.39
CA PRO A 154 -11.06 4.61 -21.29
C PRO A 154 -11.01 5.80 -22.25
N ALA A 155 -10.63 6.97 -21.72
CA ALA A 155 -10.34 8.14 -22.51
C ALA A 155 -9.16 7.89 -23.47
N GLN A 156 -9.32 8.19 -24.74
CA GLN A 156 -8.32 8.07 -25.81
C GLN A 156 -7.14 9.02 -25.56
N ILE A 157 -5.93 8.45 -25.56
CA ILE A 157 -4.65 9.19 -25.56
C ILE A 157 -3.84 8.77 -26.78
N THR A 158 -3.37 9.74 -27.53
CA THR A 158 -2.65 9.56 -28.81
C THR A 158 -1.13 9.66 -28.65
N GLY A 159 -0.37 8.66 -29.19
CA GLY A 159 1.09 8.69 -29.30
C GLY A 159 1.77 7.30 -29.26
N VAL A 160 2.79 7.05 -30.04
CA VAL A 160 3.43 5.73 -30.28
C VAL A 160 4.20 5.15 -29.07
N SER A 161 4.56 5.97 -28.07
CA SER A 161 4.96 5.47 -26.73
C SER A 161 3.77 4.88 -25.96
N ASP A 162 2.55 5.18 -26.38
CA ASP A 162 1.30 4.84 -25.71
C ASP A 162 0.80 3.44 -26.04
N ALA A 163 1.21 2.83 -27.15
CA ALA A 163 0.78 1.47 -27.52
C ALA A 163 1.36 0.41 -26.56
N MET A 164 2.60 0.61 -26.10
CA MET A 164 3.23 -0.28 -25.11
C MET A 164 2.69 0.00 -23.71
N ASN A 165 2.38 1.25 -23.39
CA ASN A 165 1.72 1.67 -22.16
C ASN A 165 0.24 1.26 -22.15
N ALA A 166 -0.47 1.33 -23.27
CA ALA A 166 -1.86 0.89 -23.40
C ALA A 166 -2.01 -0.64 -23.25
N ALA A 167 -1.07 -1.42 -23.81
CA ALA A 167 -1.03 -2.88 -23.60
C ALA A 167 -0.79 -3.25 -22.14
N THR A 168 -0.06 -2.42 -21.40
CA THR A 168 0.22 -2.62 -19.96
C THR A 168 -0.93 -2.11 -19.10
N ALA A 169 -1.59 -1.01 -19.48
CA ALA A 169 -2.73 -0.42 -18.76
C ALA A 169 -4.03 -1.26 -18.90
N SER A 170 -4.15 -2.06 -19.96
CA SER A 170 -5.32 -2.94 -20.20
C SER A 170 -5.28 -4.24 -19.39
N ARG A 171 -4.20 -4.54 -18.66
CA ARG A 171 -4.06 -5.79 -17.91
C ARG A 171 -4.65 -5.63 -16.51
N LYS A 172 -5.56 -6.53 -16.13
CA LYS A 172 -6.00 -6.70 -14.73
C LYS A 172 -4.81 -7.21 -13.91
N GLY A 173 -4.59 -6.61 -12.74
CA GLY A 173 -3.50 -6.98 -11.85
C GLY A 173 -2.48 -5.86 -11.61
N LEU A 174 -1.31 -6.23 -11.07
CA LEU A 174 -0.19 -5.31 -10.83
C LEU A 174 0.84 -5.46 -11.95
N SER A 175 0.94 -4.44 -12.80
CA SER A 175 1.96 -4.37 -13.86
C SER A 175 3.11 -3.47 -13.40
N VAL A 176 4.32 -4.00 -13.38
CA VAL A 176 5.54 -3.32 -12.95
C VAL A 176 6.51 -3.24 -14.13
N LEU A 177 6.92 -2.02 -14.46
CA LEU A 177 8.04 -1.74 -15.35
C LEU A 177 8.97 -0.74 -14.65
N LEU A 178 9.92 -1.24 -13.88
CA LEU A 178 10.90 -0.45 -13.15
C LEU A 178 12.21 -0.44 -13.96
N ARG A 179 12.57 0.72 -14.51
CA ARG A 179 13.81 0.93 -15.27
C ARG A 179 14.98 1.08 -14.33
N GLU A 180 14.90 2.04 -13.39
CA GLU A 180 15.91 2.23 -12.38
C GLU A 180 15.37 2.86 -11.09
N ARG A 181 15.95 2.46 -9.97
CA ARG A 181 15.81 3.17 -8.69
C ARG A 181 17.18 3.60 -8.22
N THR A 182 17.37 4.90 -8.05
CA THR A 182 18.66 5.48 -7.69
C THR A 182 18.56 6.38 -6.47
N VAL A 183 19.66 6.46 -5.72
CA VAL A 183 19.83 7.40 -4.61
C VAL A 183 21.09 8.25 -4.89
N LYS A 184 21.03 9.53 -4.54
CA LYS A 184 22.20 10.41 -4.60
C LYS A 184 22.88 10.41 -3.25
N HIS A 185 24.11 9.92 -3.19
CA HIS A 185 24.96 9.99 -2.01
C HIS A 185 26.22 10.79 -2.33
N LEU A 186 26.48 11.89 -1.61
CA LEU A 186 27.63 12.77 -1.82
C LEU A 186 27.81 13.20 -3.29
N GLY A 187 26.70 13.50 -4.00
CA GLY A 187 26.73 13.92 -5.40
C GLY A 187 26.90 12.78 -6.42
N LYS A 188 27.18 11.56 -6.00
CA LYS A 188 27.25 10.38 -6.88
C LYS A 188 25.91 9.66 -6.94
N LYS A 189 25.48 9.26 -8.15
CA LYS A 189 24.28 8.46 -8.40
C LYS A 189 24.62 7.00 -8.10
N GLN A 190 23.90 6.39 -7.16
CA GLN A 190 24.00 4.98 -6.83
C GLN A 190 22.72 4.28 -7.28
N TYR A 191 22.85 3.22 -8.04
CA TYR A 191 21.72 2.37 -8.45
C TYR A 191 21.41 1.38 -7.34
N LEU A 192 20.12 1.29 -6.99
CA LEU A 192 19.61 0.33 -6.01
C LEU A 192 18.88 -0.83 -6.69
N LEU A 193 18.05 -0.52 -7.70
CA LEU A 193 17.33 -1.51 -8.51
C LEU A 193 17.42 -1.12 -9.97
N LYS A 194 17.36 -2.11 -10.87
CA LYS A 194 17.38 -1.88 -12.31
C LYS A 194 16.69 -3.03 -13.08
N ASP A 195 16.04 -2.67 -14.21
CA ASP A 195 15.50 -3.58 -15.21
C ASP A 195 14.56 -4.67 -14.64
N ILE A 196 13.57 -4.27 -13.82
CA ILE A 196 12.57 -5.18 -13.26
C ILE A 196 11.24 -4.99 -13.99
N ALA A 197 10.78 -6.02 -14.66
CA ALA A 197 9.50 -5.99 -15.37
C ALA A 197 8.71 -7.29 -15.16
N MET A 198 7.46 -7.17 -14.72
CA MET A 198 6.57 -8.30 -14.49
C MET A 198 5.10 -7.88 -14.49
N ASN A 199 4.20 -8.86 -14.60
CA ASN A 199 2.77 -8.66 -14.42
C ASN A 199 2.23 -9.73 -13.46
N ILE A 200 1.68 -9.27 -12.33
CA ILE A 200 1.12 -10.12 -11.28
C ILE A 200 -0.41 -10.08 -11.44
N PRO A 201 -1.07 -11.21 -11.70
CA PRO A 201 -2.51 -11.25 -11.86
C PRO A 201 -3.22 -11.03 -10.51
N ASN A 202 -4.45 -10.53 -10.58
CA ASN A 202 -5.32 -10.49 -9.40
C ASN A 202 -5.58 -11.91 -8.87
N GLY A 203 -5.79 -12.04 -7.57
CA GLY A 203 -6.01 -13.33 -6.94
C GLY A 203 -4.73 -14.11 -6.67
N SER A 204 -3.57 -13.43 -6.60
CA SER A 204 -2.28 -14.09 -6.39
C SER A 204 -1.70 -13.81 -5.01
N LEU A 205 -1.27 -14.86 -4.33
CA LEU A 205 -0.35 -14.80 -3.20
C LEU A 205 1.08 -14.96 -3.73
N VAL A 206 1.91 -13.96 -3.55
CA VAL A 206 3.24 -13.83 -4.17
C VAL A 206 4.32 -13.75 -3.10
N LEU A 207 5.33 -14.60 -3.25
CA LEU A 207 6.50 -14.62 -2.38
C LEU A 207 7.62 -13.76 -2.99
N LEU A 208 8.15 -12.81 -2.23
CA LEU A 208 9.31 -12.00 -2.64
C LEU A 208 10.56 -12.46 -1.89
N LEU A 209 11.48 -13.04 -2.63
CA LEU A 209 12.74 -13.60 -2.14
C LEU A 209 13.97 -12.85 -2.65
N GLY A 210 15.08 -13.08 -2.00
CA GLY A 210 16.39 -12.57 -2.37
C GLY A 210 17.28 -12.38 -1.14
N GLY A 211 18.56 -12.32 -1.33
CA GLY A 211 19.55 -12.17 -0.27
C GLY A 211 19.47 -10.84 0.47
N SER A 212 20.32 -10.70 1.48
CA SER A 212 20.45 -9.44 2.22
C SER A 212 20.85 -8.31 1.27
N GLY A 213 20.11 -7.19 1.34
CA GLY A 213 20.35 -6.03 0.48
C GLY A 213 20.11 -6.28 -1.03
N ALA A 214 19.45 -7.36 -1.45
CA ALA A 214 19.04 -7.56 -2.85
C ALA A 214 18.00 -6.52 -3.33
N GLY A 215 17.55 -5.66 -2.43
CA GLY A 215 16.62 -4.58 -2.77
C GLY A 215 15.15 -4.90 -2.52
N LYS A 216 14.81 -5.94 -1.76
CA LYS A 216 13.43 -6.34 -1.47
C LYS A 216 12.59 -5.18 -0.92
N THR A 217 13.01 -4.56 0.16
CA THR A 217 12.31 -3.41 0.78
C THR A 217 12.27 -2.20 -0.16
N THR A 218 13.35 -1.96 -0.93
CA THR A 218 13.39 -0.90 -1.95
C THR A 218 12.38 -1.16 -3.06
N PHE A 219 12.23 -2.41 -3.50
CA PHE A 219 11.25 -2.81 -4.49
C PHE A 219 9.83 -2.66 -3.95
N MET A 220 9.57 -3.12 -2.71
CA MET A 220 8.27 -2.92 -2.06
C MET A 220 7.91 -1.44 -1.96
N ASN A 221 8.83 -0.58 -1.49
CA ASN A 221 8.61 0.86 -1.40
C ASN A 221 8.32 1.49 -2.77
N ALA A 222 8.93 0.98 -3.84
CA ALA A 222 8.67 1.45 -5.20
C ALA A 222 7.28 1.04 -5.68
N ILE A 223 6.88 -0.23 -5.53
CA ILE A 223 5.57 -0.71 -6.02
C ILE A 223 4.39 -0.11 -5.26
N ILE A 224 4.54 0.20 -3.96
CA ILE A 224 3.50 0.89 -3.19
C ILE A 224 3.50 2.41 -3.39
N GLY A 225 4.49 2.96 -4.12
CA GLY A 225 4.60 4.40 -4.40
C GLY A 225 5.14 5.24 -3.25
N TYR A 226 5.62 4.62 -2.16
CA TYR A 226 6.22 5.32 -1.02
C TYR A 226 7.54 6.00 -1.41
N GLU A 227 8.41 5.28 -2.13
CA GLU A 227 9.63 5.82 -2.72
C GLU A 227 9.57 5.69 -4.24
N LYS A 228 9.53 6.84 -4.94
CA LYS A 228 9.44 6.84 -6.40
C LYS A 228 10.74 6.37 -7.06
N ALA A 229 10.58 5.53 -8.07
CA ALA A 229 11.61 5.10 -9.01
C ALA A 229 11.34 5.67 -10.40
N ASP A 230 12.28 5.54 -11.33
CA ASP A 230 11.95 5.65 -12.76
C ASP A 230 11.23 4.37 -13.18
N ALA A 231 9.91 4.40 -13.07
CA ALA A 231 9.07 3.25 -13.26
C ALA A 231 7.66 3.62 -13.73
N ASP A 232 7.04 2.72 -14.47
CA ASP A 232 5.62 2.71 -14.76
C ASP A 232 4.98 1.53 -14.01
N ILE A 233 4.18 1.84 -12.98
CA ILE A 233 3.54 0.84 -12.13
C ILE A 233 2.04 1.07 -12.15
N TYR A 234 1.31 0.05 -12.59
CA TYR A 234 -0.14 0.08 -12.73
C TYR A 234 -0.79 -0.98 -11.86
N LEU A 235 -1.78 -0.61 -11.08
CA LEU A 235 -2.67 -1.51 -10.37
C LEU A 235 -4.06 -1.43 -11.00
N ASN A 236 -4.52 -2.52 -11.57
CA ASN A 236 -5.80 -2.60 -12.28
C ASN A 236 -6.00 -1.45 -13.31
N GLY A 237 -4.95 -1.19 -14.12
CA GLY A 237 -4.96 -0.15 -15.15
C GLY A 237 -4.70 1.28 -14.66
N THR A 238 -4.61 1.50 -13.34
CA THR A 238 -4.37 2.83 -12.75
C THR A 238 -2.89 3.00 -12.39
N ASN A 239 -2.24 4.06 -12.88
CA ASN A 239 -0.84 4.34 -12.57
C ASN A 239 -0.70 4.83 -11.12
N ILE A 240 0.03 4.06 -10.30
CA ILE A 240 0.21 4.34 -8.87
C ILE A 240 0.88 5.70 -8.64
N TYR A 241 1.91 6.05 -9.42
CA TYR A 241 2.67 7.28 -9.20
C TYR A 241 1.94 8.54 -9.62
N LYS A 242 1.15 8.46 -10.73
CA LYS A 242 0.38 9.60 -11.24
C LYS A 242 -0.84 9.89 -10.37
N GLN A 243 -1.46 8.83 -9.81
CA GLN A 243 -2.70 8.92 -9.02
C GLN A 243 -2.48 8.47 -7.56
N TYR A 244 -1.30 8.71 -6.99
CA TYR A 244 -0.92 8.23 -5.66
C TYR A 244 -1.89 8.63 -4.55
N SER A 245 -2.45 9.85 -4.62
CA SER A 245 -3.41 10.32 -3.62
C SER A 245 -4.67 9.44 -3.50
N GLN A 246 -5.02 8.77 -4.58
CA GLN A 246 -6.14 7.85 -4.67
C GLN A 246 -5.69 6.43 -4.34
N MET A 247 -4.60 5.99 -4.97
CA MET A 247 -4.09 4.62 -4.87
C MET A 247 -3.63 4.23 -3.46
N LYS A 248 -3.13 5.18 -2.66
CA LYS A 248 -2.67 4.91 -1.29
C LYS A 248 -3.72 4.27 -0.36
N TYR A 249 -5.01 4.41 -0.67
CA TYR A 249 -6.10 3.77 0.09
C TYR A 249 -6.45 2.37 -0.39
N ARG A 250 -6.00 2.04 -1.62
CA ARG A 250 -6.14 0.71 -2.23
C ARG A 250 -4.90 -0.16 -2.03
N ILE A 251 -3.91 0.36 -1.30
CA ILE A 251 -2.65 -0.33 -0.99
C ILE A 251 -2.55 -0.44 0.53
N GLY A 252 -2.43 -1.67 1.04
CA GLY A 252 -2.10 -1.98 2.42
C GLY A 252 -0.62 -2.34 2.53
N PHE A 253 0.05 -1.82 3.54
CA PHE A 253 1.46 -2.14 3.79
C PHE A 253 1.71 -2.41 5.26
N VAL A 254 2.06 -3.65 5.57
CA VAL A 254 2.43 -4.09 6.91
C VAL A 254 3.95 -4.18 7.00
N THR A 255 4.55 -3.28 7.77
CA THR A 255 6.00 -3.24 7.99
C THR A 255 6.46 -4.33 8.96
N GLN A 256 7.74 -4.66 8.96
CA GLN A 256 8.33 -5.60 9.90
C GLN A 256 8.08 -5.20 11.38
N MET A 257 8.15 -3.91 11.70
CA MET A 257 7.86 -3.40 13.04
C MET A 257 6.37 -3.13 13.21
N ASN A 258 5.81 -3.56 14.35
CA ASN A 258 4.41 -3.31 14.69
C ASN A 258 4.21 -1.85 15.12
N LEU A 259 3.74 -1.00 14.20
CA LEU A 259 3.45 0.41 14.46
C LEU A 259 2.02 0.58 14.99
N VAL A 260 1.75 0.12 16.21
CA VAL A 260 0.43 0.16 16.84
C VAL A 260 0.41 1.07 18.07
N ARG A 261 -0.75 1.67 18.37
CA ARG A 261 -0.95 2.46 19.58
C ARG A 261 -1.15 1.51 20.78
N THR A 262 -0.24 1.53 21.73
CA THR A 262 -0.22 0.59 22.85
C THR A 262 -1.24 0.92 23.95
N HIS A 263 -1.70 2.16 24.05
CA HIS A 263 -2.58 2.63 25.14
C HIS A 263 -4.09 2.49 24.84
N ASP A 264 -4.46 2.13 23.62
CA ASP A 264 -5.84 1.93 23.21
C ASP A 264 -6.24 0.44 23.30
N THR A 265 -7.54 0.17 23.24
CA THR A 265 -8.04 -1.20 23.09
C THR A 265 -7.86 -1.69 21.66
N VAL A 266 -7.84 -2.99 21.44
CA VAL A 266 -7.72 -3.61 20.11
C VAL A 266 -8.81 -3.08 19.18
N PHE A 267 -10.08 -3.14 19.61
CA PHE A 267 -11.20 -2.63 18.81
C PHE A 267 -11.03 -1.14 18.45
N ARG A 268 -10.64 -0.30 19.42
CA ARG A 268 -10.48 1.13 19.19
C ARG A 268 -9.37 1.42 18.21
N THR A 269 -8.25 0.71 18.33
CA THR A 269 -7.10 0.86 17.41
C THR A 269 -7.49 0.56 15.98
N ILE A 270 -8.21 -0.54 15.73
CA ILE A 270 -8.66 -0.92 14.39
C ILE A 270 -9.78 0.01 13.90
N SER A 271 -10.71 0.40 14.79
CA SER A 271 -11.79 1.34 14.44
C SER A 271 -11.25 2.74 14.07
N ASP A 272 -10.22 3.22 14.76
CA ASP A 272 -9.60 4.50 14.41
C ASP A 272 -8.80 4.42 13.10
N ALA A 273 -8.16 3.29 12.82
CA ALA A 273 -7.56 3.02 11.51
C ALA A 273 -8.61 3.01 10.40
N ALA A 274 -9.75 2.35 10.63
CA ALA A 274 -10.87 2.36 9.69
C ALA A 274 -11.38 3.78 9.39
N LYS A 275 -11.49 4.65 10.40
CA LYS A 275 -11.88 6.06 10.21
C LYS A 275 -10.89 6.85 9.35
N LEU A 276 -9.60 6.49 9.40
CA LEU A 276 -8.54 7.20 8.66
C LEU A 276 -8.37 6.68 7.23
N ARG A 277 -8.62 5.38 7.01
CA ARG A 277 -8.35 4.68 5.75
C ARG A 277 -9.59 4.44 4.91
N MET A 278 -10.71 4.21 5.55
CA MET A 278 -11.97 4.03 4.83
C MET A 278 -12.55 5.37 4.37
N PRO A 279 -13.32 5.35 3.30
CA PRO A 279 -14.00 6.52 2.77
C PRO A 279 -14.87 7.24 3.79
N LEU A 280 -14.87 8.55 3.70
CA LEU A 280 -15.63 9.43 4.60
C LEU A 280 -17.15 9.27 4.48
N GLN A 281 -17.63 8.76 3.34
CA GLN A 281 -19.05 8.54 3.07
C GLN A 281 -19.61 7.26 3.72
N ILE A 282 -18.74 6.33 4.15
CA ILE A 282 -19.18 5.11 4.82
C ILE A 282 -19.75 5.46 6.18
N ARG A 283 -20.98 4.98 6.44
CA ARG A 283 -21.66 5.18 7.71
C ARG A 283 -20.87 4.52 8.85
N ALA A 284 -20.97 5.09 10.05
CA ALA A 284 -20.30 4.53 11.23
C ALA A 284 -20.68 3.08 11.52
N GLU A 285 -21.95 2.72 11.25
CA GLU A 285 -22.45 1.34 11.43
C GLU A 285 -21.77 0.37 10.46
N GLU A 286 -21.69 0.74 9.18
CA GLU A 286 -21.05 -0.07 8.15
C GLU A 286 -19.54 -0.21 8.40
N ARG A 287 -18.89 0.87 8.81
CA ARG A 287 -17.49 0.85 9.20
C ARG A 287 -17.23 -0.05 10.40
N ASN A 288 -18.08 0.03 11.45
CA ASN A 288 -17.97 -0.83 12.62
C ASN A 288 -18.24 -2.30 12.28
N LYS A 289 -19.18 -2.57 11.36
CA LYS A 289 -19.41 -3.91 10.82
C LYS A 289 -18.14 -4.45 10.16
N ARG A 290 -17.51 -3.66 9.29
CA ARG A 290 -16.25 -4.05 8.63
C ARG A 290 -15.12 -4.31 9.65
N VAL A 291 -15.01 -3.48 10.69
CA VAL A 291 -14.05 -3.72 11.78
C VAL A 291 -14.31 -5.06 12.45
N GLY A 292 -15.57 -5.38 12.75
CA GLY A 292 -15.96 -6.68 13.32
C GLY A 292 -15.58 -7.84 12.41
N GLU A 293 -15.92 -7.78 11.12
CA GLU A 293 -15.58 -8.81 10.13
C GLU A 293 -14.07 -9.07 10.05
N VAL A 294 -13.25 -8.02 10.01
CA VAL A 294 -11.78 -8.15 9.98
C VAL A 294 -11.25 -8.73 11.29
N MET A 295 -11.82 -8.34 12.44
CA MET A 295 -11.44 -8.89 13.73
C MET A 295 -11.78 -10.36 13.85
N ASP A 296 -12.98 -10.77 13.41
CA ASP A 296 -13.42 -12.17 13.40
C ASP A 296 -12.51 -13.00 12.48
N PHE A 297 -12.26 -12.52 11.28
CA PHE A 297 -11.39 -13.17 10.31
C PHE A 297 -9.99 -13.43 10.86
N LEU A 298 -9.41 -12.46 11.59
CA LEU A 298 -8.06 -12.57 12.18
C LEU A 298 -8.06 -13.17 13.61
N GLY A 299 -9.21 -13.64 14.12
CA GLY A 299 -9.31 -14.21 15.46
C GLY A 299 -9.01 -13.21 16.59
N LEU A 300 -9.35 -11.93 16.39
CA LEU A 300 -9.11 -10.85 17.37
C LEU A 300 -10.34 -10.51 18.23
N THR A 301 -11.51 -11.05 17.90
CA THR A 301 -12.77 -10.78 18.62
C THR A 301 -12.71 -11.09 20.09
N PRO A 302 -12.09 -12.22 20.57
CA PRO A 302 -11.99 -12.52 22.00
C PRO A 302 -11.20 -11.48 22.79
N VAL A 303 -10.31 -10.75 22.13
CA VAL A 303 -9.42 -9.75 22.76
C VAL A 303 -9.78 -8.31 22.43
N ALA A 304 -10.96 -8.07 21.84
CA ALA A 304 -11.43 -6.76 21.37
C ALA A 304 -11.35 -5.64 22.40
N SER A 305 -11.72 -5.92 23.65
CA SER A 305 -11.70 -4.97 24.76
C SER A 305 -10.35 -4.90 25.49
N GLY A 306 -9.40 -5.78 25.15
CA GLY A 306 -8.08 -5.82 25.75
C GLY A 306 -7.22 -4.63 25.28
N LEU A 307 -6.29 -4.19 26.15
CA LEU A 307 -5.30 -3.17 25.80
C LEU A 307 -4.26 -3.76 24.86
N VAL A 308 -3.91 -3.03 23.81
CA VAL A 308 -2.88 -3.43 22.82
C VAL A 308 -1.52 -3.72 23.51
N SER A 309 -1.17 -2.97 24.56
CA SER A 309 0.06 -3.19 25.35
C SER A 309 0.15 -4.55 26.05
N LYS A 310 -0.97 -5.26 26.21
CA LYS A 310 -1.03 -6.58 26.86
C LYS A 310 -1.15 -7.74 25.87
N MET A 311 -1.09 -7.46 24.58
CA MET A 311 -1.22 -8.45 23.54
C MET A 311 0.08 -9.22 23.31
N SER A 312 -0.02 -10.52 23.00
CA SER A 312 1.13 -11.33 22.56
C SER A 312 1.71 -10.82 21.23
N GLY A 313 2.94 -11.21 20.91
CA GLY A 313 3.57 -10.84 19.64
C GLY A 313 2.72 -11.20 18.44
N GLY A 314 2.14 -12.40 18.42
CA GLY A 314 1.24 -12.85 17.35
C GLY A 314 -0.07 -12.06 17.28
N GLN A 315 -0.64 -11.68 18.44
CA GLN A 315 -1.81 -10.81 18.46
C GLN A 315 -1.48 -9.40 17.96
N LEU A 316 -0.33 -8.84 18.34
CA LEU A 316 0.15 -7.55 17.83
C LEU A 316 0.33 -7.59 16.32
N ARG A 317 0.87 -8.69 15.78
CA ARG A 317 1.03 -8.87 14.34
C ARG A 317 -0.32 -8.92 13.62
N ARG A 318 -1.27 -9.70 14.13
CA ARG A 318 -2.64 -9.75 13.60
C ARG A 318 -3.36 -8.39 13.69
N ILE A 319 -3.14 -7.61 14.75
CA ILE A 319 -3.66 -6.23 14.87
C ILE A 319 -3.05 -5.32 13.79
N SER A 320 -1.73 -5.40 13.54
CA SER A 320 -1.08 -4.63 12.48
C SER A 320 -1.64 -4.97 11.09
N ILE A 321 -1.92 -6.24 10.84
CA ILE A 321 -2.59 -6.72 9.61
C ILE A 321 -4.02 -6.18 9.54
N ALA A 322 -4.79 -6.24 10.63
CA ALA A 322 -6.15 -5.73 10.69
C ALA A 322 -6.26 -4.23 10.36
N ILE A 323 -5.31 -3.42 10.85
CA ILE A 323 -5.23 -1.97 10.59
C ILE A 323 -5.12 -1.66 9.09
N GLU A 324 -4.38 -2.47 8.36
CA GLU A 324 -4.22 -2.30 6.92
C GLU A 324 -5.36 -2.96 6.13
N LEU A 325 -5.82 -4.13 6.56
CA LEU A 325 -6.85 -4.93 5.88
C LEU A 325 -8.24 -4.29 5.95
N VAL A 326 -8.52 -3.48 6.99
CA VAL A 326 -9.83 -2.85 7.19
C VAL A 326 -10.24 -1.94 6.02
N SER A 327 -9.27 -1.36 5.30
CA SER A 327 -9.52 -0.54 4.11
C SER A 327 -9.82 -1.36 2.84
N ASP A 328 -9.78 -2.68 2.92
CA ASP A 328 -10.02 -3.60 1.80
C ASP A 328 -9.09 -3.36 0.59
N PRO A 329 -7.75 -3.41 0.79
CA PRO A 329 -6.80 -3.03 -0.26
C PRO A 329 -6.80 -4.03 -1.42
N ASP A 330 -6.58 -3.55 -2.66
CA ASP A 330 -6.38 -4.40 -3.84
C ASP A 330 -4.97 -4.99 -3.90
N LEU A 331 -3.99 -4.22 -3.42
CA LEU A 331 -2.61 -4.65 -3.27
C LEU A 331 -2.26 -4.65 -1.77
N PHE A 332 -1.90 -5.82 -1.26
CA PHE A 332 -1.53 -6.01 0.13
C PHE A 332 -0.10 -6.51 0.24
N VAL A 333 0.77 -5.73 0.84
CA VAL A 333 2.21 -6.00 0.93
C VAL A 333 2.59 -6.18 2.39
N LEU A 334 3.27 -7.29 2.71
CA LEU A 334 3.66 -7.63 4.07
C LEU A 334 5.15 -7.94 4.14
N ASP A 335 5.83 -7.26 5.03
CA ASP A 335 7.26 -7.47 5.30
C ASP A 335 7.40 -8.31 6.58
N GLU A 336 7.82 -9.58 6.41
CA GLU A 336 8.03 -10.58 7.47
C GLU A 336 6.84 -10.71 8.44
N PRO A 337 5.62 -11.03 7.95
CA PRO A 337 4.43 -11.11 8.81
C PRO A 337 4.51 -12.23 9.84
N ASP A 338 5.37 -13.19 9.64
CA ASP A 338 5.61 -14.39 10.47
C ASP A 338 6.73 -14.21 11.50
N SER A 339 7.42 -13.08 11.50
CA SER A 339 8.53 -12.83 12.42
C SER A 339 8.08 -12.92 13.88
N GLY A 340 8.75 -13.80 14.66
CA GLY A 340 8.44 -14.03 16.08
C GLY A 340 7.19 -14.89 16.33
N LEU A 341 6.62 -15.52 15.32
CA LEU A 341 5.55 -16.51 15.44
C LEU A 341 6.13 -17.94 15.46
N ASP A 342 5.46 -18.84 16.19
CA ASP A 342 5.74 -20.25 16.02
C ASP A 342 5.23 -20.77 14.67
N GLY A 343 5.74 -21.94 14.25
CA GLY A 343 5.49 -22.45 12.89
C GLY A 343 4.02 -22.75 12.60
N VAL A 344 3.21 -23.09 13.62
CA VAL A 344 1.78 -23.40 13.44
C VAL A 344 1.00 -22.10 13.25
N ILE A 345 1.26 -21.10 14.10
CA ILE A 345 0.60 -19.77 14.03
C ILE A 345 1.02 -19.05 12.75
N ALA A 346 2.29 -19.19 12.33
CA ALA A 346 2.77 -18.64 11.07
C ALA A 346 2.03 -19.24 9.88
N ARG A 347 1.87 -20.57 9.83
CA ARG A 347 1.13 -21.23 8.75
C ARG A 347 -0.33 -20.81 8.71
N GLU A 348 -1.03 -20.77 9.86
CA GLU A 348 -2.40 -20.26 9.96
C GLU A 348 -2.53 -18.84 9.41
N LEU A 349 -1.53 -17.99 9.67
CA LEU A 349 -1.50 -16.63 9.13
C LEU A 349 -1.39 -16.65 7.59
N PHE A 350 -0.50 -17.47 7.02
CA PHE A 350 -0.33 -17.56 5.57
C PHE A 350 -1.57 -18.15 4.88
N GLU A 351 -2.25 -19.11 5.49
CA GLU A 351 -3.53 -19.64 4.99
C GLU A 351 -4.59 -18.52 4.91
N LYS A 352 -4.67 -17.65 5.93
CA LYS A 352 -5.55 -16.46 5.90
C LYS A 352 -5.12 -15.45 4.83
N LEU A 353 -3.82 -15.25 4.59
CA LEU A 353 -3.34 -14.40 3.50
C LEU A 353 -3.68 -15.00 2.12
N LYS A 354 -3.68 -16.33 2.00
CA LYS A 354 -4.15 -17.03 0.81
C LYS A 354 -5.64 -16.80 0.58
N GLU A 355 -6.48 -16.96 1.60
CA GLU A 355 -7.91 -16.65 1.54
C GLU A 355 -8.15 -15.19 1.08
N ILE A 356 -7.37 -14.22 1.59
CA ILE A 356 -7.44 -12.82 1.16
C ILE A 356 -7.12 -12.70 -0.33
N SER A 357 -6.08 -13.38 -0.82
CA SER A 357 -5.72 -13.31 -2.24
C SER A 357 -6.84 -13.87 -3.14
N GLU A 358 -7.48 -14.97 -2.73
CA GLU A 358 -8.57 -15.62 -3.46
C GLU A 358 -9.83 -14.74 -3.63
N THR A 359 -9.97 -13.68 -2.81
CA THR A 359 -10.99 -12.66 -3.03
C THR A 359 -10.68 -11.71 -4.21
N GLY A 360 -9.65 -12.01 -5.00
CA GLY A 360 -9.24 -11.21 -6.16
C GLY A 360 -8.19 -10.14 -5.86
N LYS A 361 -7.58 -10.17 -4.67
CA LYS A 361 -6.51 -9.24 -4.25
C LYS A 361 -5.13 -9.77 -4.62
N ILE A 362 -4.16 -8.88 -4.68
CA ILE A 362 -2.75 -9.24 -4.82
C ILE A 362 -2.11 -9.11 -3.45
N VAL A 363 -1.56 -10.22 -2.95
CA VAL A 363 -0.86 -10.27 -1.67
C VAL A 363 0.62 -10.57 -1.94
N ILE A 364 1.52 -9.67 -1.55
CA ILE A 364 2.98 -9.86 -1.71
C ILE A 364 3.61 -9.96 -0.33
N VAL A 365 4.35 -11.03 -0.08
CA VAL A 365 4.94 -11.31 1.23
C VAL A 365 6.44 -11.53 1.11
N ILE A 366 7.20 -11.00 2.06
CA ILE A 366 8.57 -11.41 2.35
C ILE A 366 8.53 -12.29 3.61
N THR A 367 9.19 -13.43 3.57
CA THR A 367 9.44 -14.29 4.76
C THR A 367 10.85 -14.86 4.74
N HIS A 368 11.36 -15.20 5.92
CA HIS A 368 12.64 -15.86 6.10
C HIS A 368 12.54 -17.40 6.16
N THR A 369 11.33 -17.94 6.21
CA THR A 369 11.08 -19.38 6.24
C THR A 369 10.16 -19.82 5.08
N PRO A 370 10.58 -19.56 3.82
CA PRO A 370 9.71 -19.74 2.66
C PRO A 370 9.27 -21.20 2.45
N ASP A 371 10.18 -22.17 2.68
CA ASP A 371 9.90 -23.57 2.37
C ASP A 371 8.82 -24.22 3.23
N ARG A 372 8.51 -23.62 4.40
CA ARG A 372 7.42 -24.09 5.27
C ARG A 372 6.01 -23.80 4.74
N VAL A 373 5.89 -22.84 3.84
CA VAL A 373 4.61 -22.29 3.38
C VAL A 373 4.55 -22.12 1.86
N ILE A 374 5.56 -22.61 1.14
CA ILE A 374 5.70 -22.43 -0.31
C ILE A 374 4.51 -23.01 -1.09
N ASP A 375 3.89 -24.06 -0.56
CA ASP A 375 2.70 -24.70 -1.11
C ASP A 375 1.47 -23.79 -1.20
N LEU A 376 1.47 -22.69 -0.45
CA LEU A 376 0.37 -21.70 -0.46
C LEU A 376 0.56 -20.60 -1.53
N PHE A 377 1.78 -20.44 -2.06
CA PHE A 377 2.11 -19.35 -2.96
C PHE A 377 1.85 -19.70 -4.43
N ASP A 378 1.24 -18.77 -5.16
CA ASP A 378 0.97 -18.91 -6.60
C ASP A 378 2.16 -18.50 -7.45
N LYS A 379 2.93 -17.50 -6.98
CA LYS A 379 4.08 -16.94 -7.70
C LYS A 379 5.22 -16.60 -6.75
N VAL A 380 6.44 -16.62 -7.28
CA VAL A 380 7.64 -16.16 -6.59
C VAL A 380 8.34 -15.10 -7.43
N ILE A 381 8.85 -14.07 -6.74
CA ILE A 381 9.74 -13.03 -7.28
C ILE A 381 11.10 -13.24 -6.62
N ILE A 382 12.13 -13.46 -7.41
CA ILE A 382 13.50 -13.62 -6.89
C ILE A 382 14.33 -12.43 -7.36
N LEU A 383 14.76 -11.61 -6.39
CA LEU A 383 15.68 -10.51 -6.61
C LEU A 383 17.09 -10.91 -6.22
N ALA A 384 18.05 -10.61 -7.07
CA ALA A 384 19.46 -10.87 -6.81
C ALA A 384 20.30 -9.61 -7.04
N LYS A 385 21.43 -9.49 -6.35
CA LYS A 385 22.43 -8.44 -6.58
C LYS A 385 23.37 -8.87 -7.71
N ASP A 386 23.44 -8.04 -8.76
CA ASP A 386 24.48 -8.19 -9.78
C ASP A 386 25.90 -7.88 -9.25
N SER A 387 26.92 -8.09 -10.07
CA SER A 387 28.32 -7.74 -9.76
C SER A 387 28.52 -6.26 -9.42
N GLY A 388 27.66 -5.38 -9.95
CA GLY A 388 27.59 -3.95 -9.64
C GLY A 388 26.90 -3.59 -8.31
N ARG A 389 26.47 -4.58 -7.53
CA ARG A 389 25.68 -4.43 -6.30
C ARG A 389 24.31 -3.78 -6.52
N VAL A 390 23.73 -3.94 -7.71
CA VAL A 390 22.40 -3.45 -8.07
C VAL A 390 21.41 -4.61 -8.02
N GLY A 391 20.26 -4.42 -7.38
CA GLY A 391 19.22 -5.44 -7.33
C GLY A 391 18.52 -5.57 -8.68
N ARG A 392 18.38 -6.80 -9.15
CA ARG A 392 17.77 -7.17 -10.43
C ARG A 392 16.81 -8.32 -10.27
N LEU A 393 15.92 -8.48 -11.25
CA LEU A 393 15.03 -9.63 -11.32
C LEU A 393 15.78 -10.83 -11.85
N ALA A 394 15.99 -11.85 -11.00
CA ALA A 394 16.58 -13.11 -11.37
C ALA A 394 15.53 -14.14 -11.84
N PHE A 395 14.28 -14.03 -11.31
CA PHE A 395 13.18 -14.89 -11.74
C PHE A 395 11.82 -14.34 -11.28
N TYR A 396 10.78 -14.63 -12.08
CA TYR A 396 9.37 -14.46 -11.74
C TYR A 396 8.56 -15.57 -12.41
N GLY A 397 7.86 -16.38 -11.63
CA GLY A 397 7.07 -17.52 -12.09
C GLY A 397 6.39 -18.25 -10.93
N SER A 398 5.90 -19.47 -11.13
CA SER A 398 5.43 -20.33 -10.05
C SER A 398 6.59 -20.89 -9.21
N PRO A 399 6.33 -21.40 -7.99
CA PRO A 399 7.36 -22.07 -7.19
C PRO A 399 8.03 -23.25 -7.91
N ASP A 400 7.25 -24.07 -8.63
CA ASP A 400 7.77 -25.23 -9.35
C ASP A 400 8.64 -24.81 -10.54
N GLU A 401 8.20 -23.79 -11.32
CA GLU A 401 9.01 -23.19 -12.39
C GLU A 401 10.32 -22.62 -11.85
N ALA A 402 10.33 -22.06 -10.63
CA ALA A 402 11.56 -21.55 -10.00
C ALA A 402 12.52 -22.70 -9.67
N LYS A 403 12.03 -23.78 -9.05
CA LYS A 403 12.85 -24.96 -8.73
C LYS A 403 13.48 -25.56 -9.98
N GLU A 404 12.70 -25.72 -11.05
CA GLU A 404 13.20 -26.21 -12.34
C GLU A 404 14.24 -25.27 -12.95
N PHE A 405 13.97 -23.93 -12.94
CA PHE A 405 14.86 -22.94 -13.54
C PHE A 405 16.23 -22.88 -12.87
N PHE A 406 16.27 -22.95 -11.53
CA PHE A 406 17.50 -22.93 -10.74
C PHE A 406 18.12 -24.31 -10.53
N GLY A 407 17.41 -25.41 -10.82
CA GLY A 407 17.86 -26.78 -10.54
C GLY A 407 18.04 -27.02 -9.04
N ARG A 408 17.15 -26.50 -8.21
CA ARG A 408 17.18 -26.60 -6.74
C ARG A 408 15.82 -27.03 -6.21
N ASP A 409 15.83 -27.78 -5.10
CA ASP A 409 14.60 -28.35 -4.52
C ASP A 409 13.93 -27.42 -3.50
N SER A 410 14.66 -26.48 -2.90
CA SER A 410 14.15 -25.54 -1.90
C SER A 410 14.31 -24.08 -2.30
N MET A 411 13.45 -23.21 -1.76
CA MET A 411 13.55 -21.77 -1.96
C MET A 411 14.75 -21.17 -1.22
N GLU A 412 15.13 -21.74 -0.11
CA GLU A 412 16.32 -21.35 0.65
C GLU A 412 17.58 -21.62 -0.16
N ASP A 413 17.70 -22.78 -0.82
CA ASP A 413 18.84 -23.11 -1.72
C ASP A 413 18.88 -22.18 -2.94
N ILE A 414 17.73 -21.81 -3.50
CA ILE A 414 17.66 -20.84 -4.60
C ILE A 414 18.20 -19.48 -4.16
N VAL A 415 17.82 -19.00 -2.98
CA VAL A 415 18.33 -17.75 -2.43
C VAL A 415 19.83 -17.84 -2.17
N GLN A 416 20.33 -18.98 -1.66
CA GLN A 416 21.76 -19.22 -1.43
C GLN A 416 22.53 -19.24 -2.77
N CYS A 417 21.98 -19.83 -3.81
CA CYS A 417 22.55 -19.86 -5.14
C CYS A 417 22.81 -18.45 -5.71
N VAL A 418 21.86 -17.52 -5.57
CA VAL A 418 21.98 -16.15 -6.07
C VAL A 418 22.63 -15.18 -5.09
N ASN A 419 22.86 -15.58 -3.83
CA ASN A 419 23.59 -14.76 -2.89
C ASN A 419 25.08 -14.70 -3.25
N ARG A 420 25.74 -13.59 -2.90
CA ARG A 420 27.17 -13.42 -3.13
C ARG A 420 27.99 -14.35 -2.25
N SER A 421 29.12 -14.78 -2.76
CA SER A 421 30.05 -15.65 -2.01
C SER A 421 30.54 -14.98 -0.71
N GLU A 422 30.68 -13.63 -0.73
CA GLU A 422 31.00 -12.82 0.47
C GLU A 422 29.89 -12.87 1.56
N GLU A 423 28.65 -13.18 1.16
CA GLU A 423 27.47 -13.29 2.02
C GLU A 423 27.10 -14.77 2.29
N GLY A 424 28.01 -15.71 1.99
CA GLY A 424 27.83 -17.14 2.20
C GLY A 424 27.02 -17.86 1.10
N GLY A 425 26.86 -17.25 -0.07
CA GLY A 425 26.17 -17.82 -1.22
C GLY A 425 27.14 -18.35 -2.29
N GLU A 426 26.57 -18.92 -3.37
CA GLU A 426 27.34 -19.44 -4.50
C GLU A 426 27.81 -18.37 -5.48
N GLY A 427 27.21 -17.17 -5.48
CA GLY A 427 27.59 -16.03 -6.30
C GLY A 427 27.12 -16.08 -7.74
N LEU A 428 26.11 -16.90 -8.08
CA LEU A 428 25.64 -17.12 -9.45
C LEU A 428 24.58 -16.11 -9.91
N ALA A 429 24.42 -14.98 -9.21
CA ALA A 429 23.41 -13.96 -9.48
C ALA A 429 23.41 -13.48 -10.94
N ASP A 430 24.60 -13.09 -11.47
CA ASP A 430 24.71 -12.54 -12.83
C ASP A 430 24.29 -13.57 -13.90
N GLU A 431 24.66 -14.84 -13.71
CA GLU A 431 24.31 -15.93 -14.61
C GLU A 431 22.78 -16.11 -14.71
N TYR A 432 22.11 -16.20 -13.56
CA TYR A 432 20.66 -16.40 -13.54
C TYR A 432 19.88 -15.16 -13.97
N ILE A 433 20.36 -13.95 -13.68
CA ILE A 433 19.78 -12.71 -14.20
C ILE A 433 19.82 -12.69 -15.72
N GLU A 434 20.97 -13.01 -16.33
CA GLU A 434 21.09 -13.09 -17.78
C GLU A 434 20.27 -14.23 -18.40
N LYS A 435 20.30 -15.42 -17.77
CA LYS A 435 19.51 -16.58 -18.22
C LYS A 435 18.03 -16.23 -18.26
N TYR A 436 17.51 -15.57 -17.21
CA TYR A 436 16.11 -15.14 -17.14
C TYR A 436 15.79 -14.04 -18.16
N ALA A 437 16.69 -13.08 -18.35
CA ALA A 437 16.50 -12.04 -19.35
C ALA A 437 16.41 -12.61 -20.79
N ARG A 438 17.24 -13.59 -21.11
CA ARG A 438 17.23 -14.30 -22.42
C ARG A 438 15.92 -15.09 -22.62
N SER A 439 15.49 -15.86 -21.64
CA SER A 439 14.24 -16.65 -21.72
C SER A 439 13.01 -15.77 -22.01
N ARG A 440 12.98 -14.54 -21.49
CA ARG A 440 11.91 -13.57 -21.76
C ARG A 440 11.94 -13.02 -23.19
N ILE A 441 13.10 -12.84 -23.77
CA ILE A 441 13.25 -12.36 -25.16
C ILE A 441 12.78 -13.47 -26.12
N ASP A 442 13.16 -14.71 -25.88
CA ASP A 442 12.77 -15.84 -26.71
C ASP A 442 11.26 -16.08 -26.69
N SER A 443 10.63 -15.98 -25.54
CA SER A 443 9.17 -16.06 -25.40
C SER A 443 8.44 -14.90 -26.09
N SER A 444 9.03 -13.71 -26.18
CA SER A 444 8.44 -12.53 -26.82
C SER A 444 8.59 -12.54 -28.35
N THR A 445 9.59 -13.23 -28.88
CA THR A 445 9.89 -13.31 -30.32
C THR A 445 9.24 -14.50 -31.05
N GLY A 446 8.45 -15.33 -30.33
CA GLY A 446 7.60 -16.37 -30.94
C GLY A 446 8.39 -17.51 -31.65
N LYS A 447 9.64 -17.76 -31.28
CA LYS A 447 10.36 -18.94 -31.71
C LYS A 447 10.01 -20.11 -30.78
N ASN A 448 8.84 -20.70 -31.01
CA ASN A 448 8.58 -22.08 -30.59
C ASN A 448 9.50 -22.99 -31.41
N THR A 449 10.55 -23.47 -30.80
CA THR A 449 11.26 -24.63 -31.31
C THR A 449 10.45 -25.87 -30.89
N PRO A 450 9.89 -26.65 -31.82
CA PRO A 450 9.22 -27.88 -31.42
C PRO A 450 10.28 -28.85 -30.93
N GLN A 451 10.12 -29.40 -29.75
CA GLN A 451 10.77 -30.65 -29.34
C GLN A 451 10.28 -31.75 -30.28
N GLY A 452 11.07 -32.03 -31.30
CA GLY A 452 10.89 -33.21 -32.14
C GLY A 452 11.40 -34.44 -31.40
N SER A 453 10.48 -35.34 -31.17
CA SER A 453 10.74 -36.75 -30.90
C SER A 453 11.58 -37.32 -32.05
N GLU A 454 12.82 -37.72 -31.79
CA GLU A 454 13.55 -38.65 -32.66
C GLU A 454 13.54 -40.05 -32.04
N THR A 455 12.66 -40.86 -32.62
CA THR A 455 12.73 -42.32 -32.60
C THR A 455 13.91 -42.79 -33.42
N ALA A 456 14.61 -43.75 -32.87
CA ALA A 456 15.73 -44.47 -33.44
C ALA A 456 15.42 -45.13 -34.80
N GLU A 457 16.35 -45.02 -35.75
CA GLU A 457 16.63 -46.02 -36.75
C GLU A 457 18.14 -46.02 -37.06
N LYS A 458 18.78 -47.18 -36.77
CA LYS A 458 20.08 -47.57 -37.32
C LYS A 458 19.89 -48.03 -38.76
N PRO A 459 20.90 -47.88 -39.62
CA PRO A 459 21.56 -49.02 -40.16
C PRO A 459 23.10 -48.97 -40.22
N ALA A 460 23.60 -50.17 -40.39
CA ALA A 460 24.86 -50.85 -40.22
C ALA A 460 25.99 -50.42 -41.20
N GLU A 461 27.22 -50.81 -40.72
CA GLU A 461 28.38 -51.34 -41.44
C GLU A 461 29.23 -50.41 -42.36
N HIS A 462 30.48 -50.23 -41.94
CA HIS A 462 31.70 -50.81 -42.50
C HIS A 462 32.97 -50.36 -41.77
N SER A 463 33.71 -51.30 -41.27
CA SER A 463 35.16 -51.23 -40.99
C SER A 463 35.91 -51.53 -42.29
N PRO A 464 37.27 -51.48 -42.45
CA PRO A 464 38.31 -51.70 -41.42
C PRO A 464 39.63 -50.91 -41.59
N GLU A 465 40.58 -51.26 -40.70
CA GLU A 465 42.05 -51.31 -40.80
C GLU A 465 42.87 -50.06 -40.45
N GLU A 466 43.65 -50.34 -39.46
CA GLU A 466 45.12 -50.53 -39.27
C GLU A 466 45.86 -49.21 -39.01
N ALA A 467 46.90 -49.12 -38.19
CA ALA A 467 47.72 -49.96 -37.38
C ALA A 467 48.61 -49.14 -36.47
N GLU A 468 49.05 -49.75 -35.39
CA GLU A 468 50.41 -49.70 -34.81
C GLU A 468 50.94 -48.39 -34.26
N GLU A 469 51.58 -48.27 -33.20
CA GLU A 469 52.32 -49.09 -32.23
C GLU A 469 53.12 -48.17 -31.29
N LYS A 470 53.35 -48.74 -30.12
CA LYS A 470 54.49 -48.57 -29.20
C LYS A 470 54.50 -47.36 -28.27
N SER A 471 54.44 -47.63 -27.01
CA SER A 471 55.36 -48.15 -25.97
C SER A 471 56.07 -47.00 -25.31
N SER A 472 56.29 -46.91 -24.08
CA SER A 472 56.65 -47.76 -22.97
C SER A 472 56.93 -46.77 -21.76
N ASP A 473 56.56 -47.27 -20.59
CA ASP A 473 57.39 -47.38 -19.39
C ASP A 473 58.04 -46.09 -18.87
N ASP A 474 58.08 -45.76 -17.61
CA ASP A 474 58.44 -46.52 -16.42
C ASP A 474 58.14 -45.68 -15.14
N GLN A 475 57.69 -46.36 -14.10
CA GLN A 475 58.12 -46.47 -12.72
C GLN A 475 58.33 -45.16 -11.92
N ALA A 476 57.64 -45.00 -10.86
CA ALA A 476 57.82 -45.65 -9.53
C ALA A 476 58.55 -44.76 -8.53
N GLU A 477 58.07 -44.87 -7.33
CA GLU A 477 58.63 -44.81 -5.97
C GLU A 477 58.36 -43.55 -5.18
N GLU A 478 57.54 -43.72 -4.16
CA GLU A 478 57.87 -43.94 -2.73
C GLU A 478 58.56 -42.76 -2.07
N ALA A 479 58.27 -42.31 -0.92
CA ALA A 479 57.95 -42.85 0.39
C ALA A 479 57.57 -41.64 1.27
N GLU A 480 56.64 -41.78 2.15
CA GLU A 480 56.77 -42.00 3.61
C GLU A 480 57.35 -40.90 4.46
N GLU A 481 56.67 -40.80 5.54
CA GLU A 481 56.97 -40.45 6.95
C GLU A 481 56.81 -39.01 7.34
N ASP A 482 56.30 -38.72 8.42
CA ASP A 482 55.68 -39.30 9.65
C ASP A 482 55.72 -38.21 10.72
N VAL A 483 54.83 -38.35 11.69
CA VAL A 483 55.02 -38.04 13.11
C VAL A 483 54.73 -36.65 13.65
N SER A 484 53.63 -36.59 14.32
CA SER A 484 53.35 -36.44 15.76
C SER A 484 53.32 -35.01 16.27
N ALA A 485 52.25 -34.74 16.90
CA ALA A 485 51.85 -34.88 18.29
C ALA A 485 52.13 -33.67 19.18
N ASP A 486 51.16 -33.51 19.98
CA ASP A 486 51.17 -33.02 21.37
C ASP A 486 51.14 -31.50 21.56
N ASP A 487 50.52 -30.98 22.48
CA ASP A 487 49.67 -31.42 23.63
C ASP A 487 49.18 -30.11 24.31
N GLN A 488 47.99 -30.21 24.79
CA GLN A 488 47.54 -29.78 26.11
C GLN A 488 47.73 -28.36 26.60
N MET A 489 46.73 -27.88 27.02
CA MET A 489 46.20 -27.66 28.38
C MET A 489 45.95 -26.22 28.76
N ARG A 490 44.71 -26.10 29.21
CA ARG A 490 44.24 -25.61 30.52
C ARG A 490 44.06 -24.12 30.71
N GLU A 491 42.81 -23.89 31.03
CA GLU A 491 42.26 -23.47 32.36
C GLU A 491 42.65 -22.04 32.74
N GLU A 492 41.90 -21.26 33.28
CA GLU A 492 40.72 -21.23 34.17
C GLU A 492 40.34 -19.75 34.37
N VAL A 493 39.06 -19.49 34.49
CA VAL A 493 38.38 -19.06 35.71
C VAL A 493 38.40 -17.55 36.05
N SER A 494 37.22 -17.15 36.28
CA SER A 494 36.62 -16.29 37.28
C SER A 494 36.54 -14.80 36.99
N SER A 495 35.32 -14.40 36.95
CA SER A 495 34.47 -13.78 37.99
C SER A 495 34.93 -12.38 38.37
N ASP A 496 34.11 -11.50 38.34
CA ASP A 496 33.35 -10.79 39.35
C ASP A 496 33.01 -9.37 38.94
N GLU A 497 31.74 -9.10 39.12
CA GLU A 497 31.14 -7.91 39.73
C GLU A 497 31.52 -6.51 39.21
N GLU A 498 30.64 -5.82 38.58
CA GLU A 498 29.72 -4.83 39.18
C GLU A 498 28.54 -4.54 38.21
#